data_333dd3dbd862689ddde2b38198551ad4
#
_entry.id   333dd3dbd862689ddde2b38198551ad4
#
_cell.length_a   1.000
_cell.length_b   1.000
_cell.length_c   1.000
_cell.angle_alpha   90.00
_cell.angle_beta   90.00
_cell.angle_gamma   90.00
#
_symmetry.space_group_name_H-M   'P 1'
#
loop_
_entity.id
_entity.type
_entity.pdbx_description
1 polymer ?
#
loop_
_entity_poly.entity_id
_entity_poly.type
_entity_poly.pdbx_seq_one_letter_code
_entity_poly.pdbx_strand_id
1 'polypeptide(L)'
;AFGTNTDTALFRMWSVKIRDTLAASSADLAAKGVTVDPEVPVHPTFLYESLWCILGFLILNYIVHKHRSFKGEIFVLYGVWYGVERMVVEGMRTDSLYIGSTSIRVSQVLSAVIAVVALMYFIVVMVKKKQGRLPQRLRVVPVEELPPRPTKEERRAAQAAKRSKTKNKGVN
;
A
#
# COMPACT_ATOMS: atom_id res chain seq x y z
N ALA A 1 9.99 -11.82 9.30
CA ALA A 1 8.89 -12.55 9.93
C ALA A 1 8.63 -13.85 9.17
N PHE A 2 8.44 -14.93 9.90
CA PHE A 2 8.03 -16.20 9.33
C PHE A 2 6.50 -16.34 9.47
N GLY A 3 5.89 -17.08 8.54
CA GLY A 3 4.48 -17.43 8.65
C GLY A 3 4.25 -18.63 9.57
N THR A 4 2.98 -19.01 9.68
CA THR A 4 2.58 -20.25 10.36
C THR A 4 3.10 -21.50 9.65
N ASN A 5 3.09 -22.66 10.32
CA ASN A 5 3.45 -23.94 9.71
C ASN A 5 2.55 -24.30 8.54
N THR A 6 3.10 -25.03 7.57
CA THR A 6 2.36 -25.46 6.39
C THR A 6 2.89 -26.76 5.81
N ASP A 7 1.97 -27.65 5.48
CA ASP A 7 2.26 -28.91 4.79
C ASP A 7 2.09 -28.80 3.27
N THR A 8 1.33 -27.79 2.81
CA THR A 8 0.81 -27.72 1.44
C THR A 8 1.21 -26.46 0.68
N ALA A 9 2.07 -25.60 1.24
CA ALA A 9 2.47 -24.37 0.54
C ALA A 9 3.28 -24.68 -0.72
N LEU A 10 3.03 -23.86 -1.75
CA LEU A 10 3.80 -23.87 -3.00
C LEU A 10 5.29 -23.62 -2.73
N PHE A 11 5.58 -22.77 -1.75
CA PHE A 11 6.91 -22.45 -1.27
C PHE A 11 7.03 -22.82 0.20
N ARG A 12 7.81 -23.83 0.49
CA ARG A 12 8.13 -24.24 1.86
C ARG A 12 9.49 -23.68 2.23
N MET A 13 9.60 -23.10 3.40
CA MET A 13 10.87 -22.64 3.90
C MET A 13 11.18 -23.34 5.21
N TRP A 14 12.30 -24.07 5.22
CA TRP A 14 12.81 -24.72 6.39
C TRP A 14 14.33 -24.68 6.39
N SER A 15 14.91 -24.40 7.52
CA SER A 15 16.36 -24.50 7.76
C SER A 15 16.61 -24.65 9.26
N VAL A 16 17.79 -25.13 9.63
CA VAL A 16 18.21 -25.23 11.04
C VAL A 16 18.08 -23.90 11.77
N LYS A 17 18.45 -22.79 11.12
CA LYS A 17 18.31 -21.46 11.69
C LYS A 17 16.85 -21.05 11.94
N ILE A 18 15.94 -21.42 11.06
CA ILE A 18 14.49 -21.18 11.23
C ILE A 18 13.98 -22.00 12.39
N ARG A 19 14.32 -23.30 12.44
CA ARG A 19 14.00 -24.20 13.53
C ARG A 19 14.41 -23.63 14.88
N ASP A 20 15.67 -23.25 15.01
CA ASP A 20 16.22 -22.73 16.27
C ASP A 20 15.54 -21.40 16.68
N THR A 21 15.21 -20.54 15.70
CA THR A 21 14.48 -19.29 15.95
C THR A 21 13.05 -19.57 16.41
N LEU A 22 12.35 -20.51 15.79
CA LEU A 22 10.99 -20.90 16.16
C LEU A 22 10.95 -21.58 17.53
N ALA A 23 11.90 -22.47 17.81
CA ALA A 23 12.04 -23.14 19.09
C ALA A 23 12.27 -22.13 20.23
N ALA A 24 13.14 -21.13 20.03
CA ALA A 24 13.40 -20.07 20.99
C ALA A 24 12.18 -19.15 21.23
N SER A 25 11.30 -18.99 20.23
CA SER A 25 10.12 -18.13 20.30
C SER A 25 8.84 -18.89 20.64
N SER A 26 8.88 -20.21 20.74
CA SER A 26 7.68 -21.06 20.87
C SER A 26 6.81 -20.73 22.09
N ALA A 27 7.43 -20.45 23.23
CA ALA A 27 6.74 -20.08 24.45
C ALA A 27 6.00 -18.73 24.31
N ASP A 28 6.65 -17.74 23.72
CA ASP A 28 6.07 -16.41 23.49
C ASP A 28 4.93 -16.46 22.48
N LEU A 29 5.06 -17.32 21.45
CA LEU A 29 4.03 -17.52 20.44
C LEU A 29 2.84 -18.28 21.03
N ALA A 30 3.07 -19.30 21.87
CA ALA A 30 2.02 -20.02 22.56
C ALA A 30 1.21 -19.10 23.52
N ALA A 31 1.89 -18.20 24.22
CA ALA A 31 1.24 -17.20 25.07
C ALA A 31 0.32 -16.25 24.25
N LYS A 32 0.59 -16.07 22.95
CA LYS A 32 -0.25 -15.30 22.02
C LYS A 32 -1.28 -16.13 21.27
N GLY A 33 -1.44 -17.42 21.65
CA GLY A 33 -2.39 -18.33 21.01
C GLY A 33 -1.95 -18.88 19.66
N VAL A 34 -0.67 -18.76 19.31
CA VAL A 34 -0.10 -19.27 18.06
C VAL A 34 0.79 -20.46 18.37
N THR A 35 0.38 -21.66 18.00
CA THR A 35 1.19 -22.87 18.09
C THR A 35 2.01 -23.04 16.83
N VAL A 36 3.33 -23.19 16.99
CA VAL A 36 4.26 -23.40 15.87
C VAL A 36 5.16 -24.60 16.20
N ASP A 37 5.25 -25.55 15.27
CA ASP A 37 6.15 -26.66 15.35
C ASP A 37 7.48 -26.30 14.63
N PRO A 38 8.62 -26.29 15.34
CA PRO A 38 9.90 -25.98 14.73
C PRO A 38 10.37 -26.98 13.65
N GLU A 39 9.87 -28.20 13.66
CA GLU A 39 10.26 -29.25 12.70
C GLU A 39 9.42 -29.20 11.40
N VAL A 40 8.35 -28.43 11.38
CA VAL A 40 7.47 -28.30 10.21
C VAL A 40 7.82 -27.03 9.42
N PRO A 41 7.90 -27.11 8.07
CA PRO A 41 8.13 -25.94 7.23
C PRO A 41 7.16 -24.80 7.47
N VAL A 42 7.60 -23.57 7.23
CA VAL A 42 6.81 -22.35 7.41
C VAL A 42 6.56 -21.62 6.09
N HIS A 43 5.52 -20.81 6.07
CA HIS A 43 5.25 -19.91 4.93
C HIS A 43 6.31 -18.82 4.81
N PRO A 44 6.96 -18.65 3.65
CA PRO A 44 7.85 -17.52 3.38
C PRO A 44 7.03 -16.26 3.06
N THR A 45 6.42 -15.67 4.07
CA THR A 45 5.53 -14.50 3.91
C THR A 45 6.20 -13.34 3.19
N PHE A 46 7.50 -13.11 3.46
CA PHE A 46 8.29 -12.08 2.77
C PHE A 46 8.36 -12.29 1.25
N LEU A 47 8.40 -13.55 0.79
CA LEU A 47 8.41 -13.87 -0.64
C LEU A 47 7.06 -13.57 -1.27
N TYR A 48 5.96 -13.90 -0.58
CA TYR A 48 4.61 -13.60 -1.05
C TYR A 48 4.40 -12.09 -1.16
N GLU A 49 4.79 -11.32 -0.14
CA GLU A 49 4.76 -9.86 -0.16
C GLU A 49 5.57 -9.29 -1.33
N SER A 50 6.79 -9.78 -1.55
CA SER A 50 7.65 -9.30 -2.63
C SER A 50 7.05 -9.56 -4.01
N LEU A 51 6.54 -10.77 -4.26
CA LEU A 51 5.90 -11.12 -5.53
C LEU A 51 4.63 -10.31 -5.77
N TRP A 52 3.82 -10.10 -4.73
CA TRP A 52 2.62 -9.29 -4.80
C TRP A 52 2.94 -7.82 -5.10
N CYS A 53 3.96 -7.25 -4.44
CA CYS A 53 4.43 -5.90 -4.70
C CYS A 53 4.94 -5.72 -6.14
N ILE A 54 5.71 -6.67 -6.66
CA ILE A 54 6.17 -6.64 -8.06
C ILE A 54 4.98 -6.68 -9.02
N LEU A 55 4.03 -7.58 -8.80
CA LEU A 55 2.83 -7.68 -9.63
C LEU A 55 2.01 -6.40 -9.58
N GLY A 56 1.80 -5.84 -8.39
CA GLY A 56 1.11 -4.56 -8.22
C GLY A 56 1.80 -3.41 -8.93
N PHE A 57 3.13 -3.33 -8.82
CA PHE A 57 3.91 -2.33 -9.55
C PHE A 57 3.70 -2.42 -11.06
N LEU A 58 3.77 -3.62 -11.64
CA LEU A 58 3.57 -3.81 -13.08
C LEU A 58 2.16 -3.42 -13.53
N ILE A 59 1.13 -3.84 -12.78
CA ILE A 59 -0.27 -3.50 -13.08
C ILE A 59 -0.50 -1.99 -12.97
N LEU A 60 -0.08 -1.37 -11.87
CA LEU A 60 -0.27 0.07 -11.65
C LEU A 60 0.50 0.90 -12.68
N ASN A 61 1.71 0.48 -13.04
CA ASN A 61 2.50 1.12 -14.10
C ASN A 61 1.80 1.05 -15.47
N TYR A 62 1.23 -0.10 -15.81
CA TYR A 62 0.43 -0.26 -17.03
C TYR A 62 -0.79 0.68 -17.03
N ILE A 63 -1.52 0.77 -15.90
CA ILE A 63 -2.68 1.66 -15.77
C ILE A 63 -2.28 3.14 -15.92
N VAL A 64 -1.17 3.55 -15.30
CA VAL A 64 -0.65 4.93 -15.42
C VAL A 64 -0.45 5.32 -16.88
N HIS A 65 0.16 4.42 -17.67
CA HIS A 65 0.56 4.75 -19.04
C HIS A 65 -0.58 4.63 -20.05
N LYS A 66 -1.53 3.71 -19.84
CA LYS A 66 -2.55 3.41 -20.87
C LYS A 66 -3.99 3.75 -20.48
N HIS A 67 -4.34 3.69 -19.21
CA HIS A 67 -5.76 3.70 -18.80
C HIS A 67 -6.10 4.70 -17.71
N ARG A 68 -5.24 5.67 -17.44
CA ARG A 68 -5.47 6.63 -16.37
C ARG A 68 -6.79 7.38 -16.54
N SER A 69 -7.68 7.22 -15.59
CA SER A 69 -9.03 7.77 -15.63
C SER A 69 -9.19 9.10 -14.90
N PHE A 70 -8.49 9.27 -13.79
CA PHE A 70 -8.55 10.50 -12.98
C PHE A 70 -7.26 10.75 -12.22
N LYS A 71 -7.08 11.98 -11.73
CA LYS A 71 -5.93 12.32 -10.90
C LYS A 71 -6.08 11.66 -9.52
N GLY A 72 -5.03 10.98 -9.05
CA GLY A 72 -5.03 10.23 -7.80
C GLY A 72 -5.47 8.76 -7.93
N GLU A 73 -5.88 8.29 -9.11
CA GLU A 73 -6.31 6.92 -9.36
C GLU A 73 -5.30 5.88 -8.85
N ILE A 74 -4.02 6.09 -9.15
CA ILE A 74 -2.95 5.16 -8.77
C ILE A 74 -2.82 5.05 -7.25
N PHE A 75 -2.92 6.17 -6.54
CA PHE A 75 -2.88 6.17 -5.08
C PHE A 75 -4.03 5.36 -4.49
N VAL A 76 -5.22 5.53 -5.02
CA VAL A 76 -6.42 4.80 -4.58
C VAL A 76 -6.29 3.31 -4.89
N LEU A 77 -5.88 2.95 -6.10
CA LEU A 77 -5.67 1.56 -6.49
C LEU A 77 -4.55 0.89 -5.69
N TYR A 78 -3.48 1.63 -5.40
CA TYR A 78 -2.43 1.14 -4.50
C TYR A 78 -2.98 0.86 -3.08
N GLY A 79 -3.83 1.74 -2.56
CA GLY A 79 -4.50 1.53 -1.27
C GLY A 79 -5.33 0.25 -1.22
N VAL A 80 -6.09 -0.04 -2.29
CA VAL A 80 -6.82 -1.30 -2.44
C VAL A 80 -5.87 -2.50 -2.51
N TRP A 81 -4.86 -2.42 -3.39
CA TRP A 81 -3.90 -3.50 -3.64
C TRP A 81 -3.13 -3.89 -2.36
N TYR A 82 -2.55 -2.90 -1.70
CA TYR A 82 -1.81 -3.10 -0.46
C TYR A 82 -2.71 -3.54 0.70
N GLY A 83 -3.91 -2.96 0.82
CA GLY A 83 -4.84 -3.33 1.88
C GLY A 83 -5.30 -4.79 1.78
N VAL A 84 -5.54 -5.29 0.57
CA VAL A 84 -5.90 -6.71 0.33
C VAL A 84 -4.73 -7.62 0.70
N GLU A 85 -3.52 -7.30 0.27
CA GLU A 85 -2.32 -8.05 0.61
C GLU A 85 -2.14 -8.17 2.12
N ARG A 86 -2.13 -7.01 2.80
CA ARG A 86 -1.92 -6.98 4.27
C ARG A 86 -2.98 -7.76 5.01
N MET A 87 -4.23 -7.71 4.57
CA MET A 87 -5.30 -8.49 5.18
C MET A 87 -5.03 -10.00 5.10
N VAL A 88 -4.52 -10.49 3.95
CA VAL A 88 -4.22 -11.91 3.73
C VAL A 88 -2.95 -12.32 4.45
N VAL A 89 -1.85 -11.59 4.22
CA VAL A 89 -0.53 -11.94 4.78
C VAL A 89 -0.52 -11.86 6.30
N GLU A 90 -1.19 -10.87 6.88
CA GLU A 90 -1.32 -10.74 8.33
C GLU A 90 -1.99 -11.97 8.95
N GLY A 91 -2.90 -12.62 8.22
CA GLY A 91 -3.51 -13.88 8.63
C GLY A 91 -2.50 -15.03 8.79
N MET A 92 -1.39 -15.01 8.05
CA MET A 92 -0.35 -16.05 8.07
C MET A 92 0.84 -15.72 8.99
N ARG A 93 0.93 -14.49 9.52
CA ARG A 93 2.06 -14.06 10.37
C ARG A 93 1.91 -14.56 11.80
N THR A 94 3.05 -14.83 12.43
CA THR A 94 3.12 -15.29 13.83
C THR A 94 3.29 -14.15 14.83
N ASP A 95 3.66 -12.93 14.36
CA ASP A 95 4.02 -11.78 15.21
C ASP A 95 2.96 -10.66 15.22
N SER A 96 1.70 -11.01 15.00
CA SER A 96 0.60 -10.04 14.90
C SER A 96 0.15 -9.49 16.25
N LEU A 97 -0.27 -8.22 16.27
CA LEU A 97 -0.90 -7.58 17.43
C LEU A 97 -2.41 -7.83 17.43
N TYR A 98 -2.93 -8.32 18.56
CA TYR A 98 -4.35 -8.62 18.74
C TYR A 98 -5.08 -7.50 19.48
N ILE A 99 -6.38 -7.36 19.23
CA ILE A 99 -7.26 -6.40 19.94
C ILE A 99 -7.72 -7.04 21.26
N GLY A 100 -7.10 -6.64 22.38
CA GLY A 100 -7.46 -7.14 23.69
C GLY A 100 -7.38 -8.67 23.78
N SER A 101 -8.46 -9.31 24.23
CA SER A 101 -8.60 -10.78 24.33
C SER A 101 -9.22 -11.44 23.08
N THR A 102 -9.39 -10.69 21.98
CA THR A 102 -10.02 -11.21 20.76
C THR A 102 -9.00 -11.81 19.81
N SER A 103 -9.43 -12.73 18.95
CA SER A 103 -8.59 -13.29 17.87
C SER A 103 -8.40 -12.33 16.69
N ILE A 104 -8.90 -11.10 16.80
CA ILE A 104 -8.89 -10.12 15.72
C ILE A 104 -7.58 -9.32 15.75
N ARG A 105 -6.88 -9.28 14.64
CA ARG A 105 -5.61 -8.57 14.49
C ARG A 105 -5.85 -7.12 14.09
N VAL A 106 -5.26 -6.17 14.83
CA VAL A 106 -5.43 -4.72 14.60
C VAL A 106 -5.06 -4.33 13.18
N SER A 107 -3.91 -4.79 12.70
CA SER A 107 -3.40 -4.49 11.36
C SER A 107 -4.30 -5.05 10.25
N GLN A 108 -4.93 -6.21 10.48
CA GLN A 108 -5.84 -6.82 9.52
C GLN A 108 -7.13 -5.99 9.35
N VAL A 109 -7.72 -5.55 10.47
CA VAL A 109 -8.91 -4.70 10.45
C VAL A 109 -8.60 -3.35 9.79
N LEU A 110 -7.50 -2.72 10.19
CA LEU A 110 -7.09 -1.43 9.61
C LEU A 110 -6.89 -1.54 8.09
N SER A 111 -6.21 -2.59 7.64
CA SER A 111 -5.95 -2.81 6.22
C SER A 111 -7.24 -3.09 5.43
N ALA A 112 -8.16 -3.85 6.02
CA ALA A 112 -9.48 -4.08 5.43
C ALA A 112 -10.28 -2.79 5.29
N VAL A 113 -10.29 -1.94 6.32
CA VAL A 113 -10.97 -0.63 6.29
C VAL A 113 -10.37 0.26 5.21
N ILE A 114 -9.03 0.36 5.13
CA ILE A 114 -8.35 1.15 4.09
C ILE A 114 -8.72 0.64 2.70
N ALA A 115 -8.69 -0.68 2.47
CA ALA A 115 -9.03 -1.27 1.18
C ALA A 115 -10.47 -0.97 0.79
N VAL A 116 -11.43 -1.14 1.71
CA VAL A 116 -12.86 -0.87 1.46
C VAL A 116 -13.10 0.61 1.18
N VAL A 117 -12.55 1.52 1.98
CA VAL A 117 -12.70 2.97 1.78
C VAL A 117 -12.10 3.40 0.44
N ALA A 118 -10.90 2.90 0.10
CA ALA A 118 -10.26 3.18 -1.18
C ALA A 118 -11.09 2.66 -2.35
N LEU A 119 -11.61 1.43 -2.25
CA LEU A 119 -12.45 0.83 -3.29
C LEU A 119 -13.76 1.59 -3.46
N MET A 120 -14.43 1.96 -2.38
CA MET A 120 -15.66 2.76 -2.43
C MET A 120 -15.39 4.11 -3.08
N TYR A 121 -14.30 4.79 -2.70
CA TYR A 121 -13.90 6.04 -3.32
C TYR A 121 -13.66 5.87 -4.84
N PHE A 122 -12.94 4.83 -5.24
CA PHE A 122 -12.69 4.51 -6.64
C PHE A 122 -14.01 4.34 -7.42
N ILE A 123 -14.95 3.54 -6.88
CA ILE A 123 -16.25 3.30 -7.52
C ILE A 123 -17.04 4.60 -7.66
N VAL A 124 -17.12 5.41 -6.59
CA VAL A 124 -17.83 6.70 -6.62
C VAL A 124 -17.26 7.64 -7.68
N VAL A 125 -15.92 7.74 -7.77
CA VAL A 125 -15.27 8.59 -8.78
C VAL A 125 -15.53 8.07 -10.19
N MET A 126 -15.49 6.75 -10.41
CA MET A 126 -15.77 6.14 -11.71
C MET A 126 -17.24 6.35 -12.13
N VAL A 127 -18.18 6.23 -11.21
CA VAL A 127 -19.61 6.53 -11.47
C VAL A 127 -19.78 8.00 -11.84
N LYS A 128 -19.19 8.92 -11.08
CA LYS A 128 -19.23 10.36 -11.39
C LYS A 128 -18.61 10.68 -12.74
N LYS A 129 -17.51 9.99 -13.10
CA LYS A 129 -16.88 10.11 -14.43
C LYS A 129 -17.85 9.69 -15.54
N LYS A 130 -18.50 8.54 -15.41
CA LYS A 130 -19.48 8.05 -16.38
C LYS A 130 -20.69 9.00 -16.53
N GLN A 131 -21.09 9.67 -15.45
CA GLN A 131 -22.18 10.65 -15.44
C GLN A 131 -21.77 12.05 -15.94
N GLY A 132 -20.50 12.25 -16.36
CA GLY A 132 -20.00 13.57 -16.75
C GLY A 132 -19.82 14.57 -15.60
N ARG A 133 -20.05 14.14 -14.35
CA ARG A 133 -20.03 14.99 -13.13
C ARG A 133 -18.67 14.97 -12.41
N LEU A 134 -17.60 14.56 -13.09
CA LEU A 134 -16.28 14.53 -12.48
C LEU A 134 -15.76 15.94 -12.18
N PRO A 135 -15.38 16.24 -10.93
CA PRO A 135 -14.82 17.55 -10.57
C PRO A 135 -13.57 17.87 -11.40
N GLN A 136 -13.41 19.13 -11.81
CA GLN A 136 -12.27 19.56 -12.63
C GLN A 136 -10.90 19.20 -12.02
N ARG A 137 -10.79 19.23 -10.69
CA ARG A 137 -9.55 18.87 -9.96
C ARG A 137 -9.11 17.42 -10.21
N LEU A 138 -10.05 16.53 -10.46
CA LEU A 138 -9.78 15.09 -10.69
C LEU A 138 -9.62 14.75 -12.17
N ARG A 139 -9.93 15.66 -13.10
CA ARG A 139 -9.77 15.40 -14.53
C ARG A 139 -8.30 15.27 -14.90
N VAL A 140 -8.00 14.27 -15.70
CA VAL A 140 -6.68 14.13 -16.34
C VAL A 140 -6.65 15.08 -17.52
N VAL A 141 -5.73 16.04 -17.52
CA VAL A 141 -5.50 16.94 -18.64
C VAL A 141 -4.51 16.28 -19.59
N PRO A 142 -4.82 16.10 -20.88
CA PRO A 142 -3.89 15.60 -21.86
C PRO A 142 -2.62 16.47 -21.89
N VAL A 143 -1.48 15.84 -22.16
CA VAL A 143 -0.19 16.57 -22.17
C VAL A 143 -0.18 17.70 -23.21
N GLU A 144 -0.93 17.54 -24.30
CA GLU A 144 -1.06 18.54 -25.37
C GLU A 144 -1.79 19.84 -24.92
N GLU A 145 -2.67 19.74 -23.92
CA GLU A 145 -3.38 20.89 -23.36
C GLU A 145 -2.62 21.57 -22.21
N LEU A 146 -1.48 21.02 -21.82
CA LEU A 146 -0.68 21.64 -20.76
C LEU A 146 0.08 22.84 -21.33
N PRO A 147 0.08 24.00 -20.64
CA PRO A 147 0.90 25.12 -21.04
C PRO A 147 2.37 24.69 -21.09
N PRO A 148 3.16 25.21 -22.03
CA PRO A 148 4.57 24.89 -22.15
C PRO A 148 5.27 25.09 -20.82
N ARG A 149 6.20 24.20 -20.50
CA ARG A 149 6.94 24.30 -19.22
C ARG A 149 7.68 25.64 -19.20
N PRO A 150 7.52 26.44 -18.14
CA PRO A 150 8.20 27.73 -18.04
C PRO A 150 9.70 27.53 -18.13
N THR A 151 10.34 28.36 -18.92
CA THR A 151 11.80 28.38 -19.12
C THR A 151 12.54 28.63 -17.81
N LYS A 152 13.85 28.35 -17.78
CA LYS A 152 14.67 28.66 -16.58
C LYS A 152 14.59 30.15 -16.20
N GLU A 153 14.49 31.01 -17.18
CA GLU A 153 14.39 32.48 -16.98
C GLU A 153 13.06 32.89 -16.37
N GLU A 154 11.96 32.37 -16.90
CA GLU A 154 10.61 32.61 -16.36
C GLU A 154 10.47 32.11 -14.92
N ARG A 155 11.10 30.95 -14.59
CA ARG A 155 11.11 30.44 -13.21
C ARG A 155 11.91 31.35 -12.27
N ARG A 156 13.05 31.89 -12.72
CA ARG A 156 13.85 32.83 -11.96
C ARG A 156 13.12 34.16 -11.76
N ALA A 157 12.46 34.67 -12.79
CA ALA A 157 11.65 35.87 -12.71
C ALA A 157 10.46 35.71 -11.74
N ALA A 158 9.74 34.57 -11.82
CA ALA A 158 8.66 34.26 -10.91
C ALA A 158 9.11 34.11 -9.45
N GLN A 159 10.30 33.54 -9.22
CA GLN A 159 10.90 33.45 -7.87
C GLN A 159 11.33 34.82 -7.35
N ALA A 160 11.91 35.67 -8.18
CA ALA A 160 12.29 37.04 -7.81
C ALA A 160 11.07 37.88 -7.45
N ALA A 161 9.99 37.79 -8.26
CA ALA A 161 8.73 38.46 -7.98
C ALA A 161 8.05 37.99 -6.68
N LYS A 162 8.15 36.68 -6.34
CA LYS A 162 7.67 36.19 -5.04
C LYS A 162 8.48 36.73 -3.87
N ARG A 163 9.81 36.80 -4.01
CA ARG A 163 10.69 37.32 -2.95
C ARG A 163 10.43 38.81 -2.69
N SER A 164 10.21 39.63 -3.74
CA SER A 164 9.87 41.07 -3.59
C SER A 164 8.55 41.26 -2.87
N LYS A 165 7.50 40.45 -3.20
CA LYS A 165 6.19 40.51 -2.54
C LYS A 165 6.25 40.13 -1.06
N THR A 166 7.10 39.17 -0.70
CA THR A 166 7.27 38.74 0.70
C THR A 166 8.02 39.81 1.50
N LYS A 167 9.00 40.50 0.88
CA LYS A 167 9.78 41.57 1.52
C LYS A 167 8.91 42.80 1.80
N ASN A 168 7.97 43.13 0.90
CA ASN A 168 7.04 44.25 1.12
C ASN A 168 5.94 43.94 2.15
N LYS A 169 5.61 42.68 2.42
CA LYS A 169 4.62 42.29 3.45
C LYS A 169 5.20 42.26 4.87
N GLY A 170 6.50 42.28 5.03
CA GLY A 170 7.18 42.26 6.33
C GLY A 170 7.62 43.62 6.85
N VAL A 171 7.23 44.72 6.18
CA VAL A 171 7.62 46.11 6.53
C VAL A 171 6.43 46.94 6.96
N ASN A 172 5.24 46.37 7.08
CA ASN A 172 4.03 47.03 7.65
C ASN A 172 3.64 46.39 8.97
#